data_39fc303f71d768f01dd668a6f387f45d
#
_entry.id   39fc303f71d768f01dd668a6f387f45d
#
_cell.length_a   1.000
_cell.length_b   1.000
_cell.length_c   1.000
_cell.angle_alpha   90.00
_cell.angle_beta   90.00
_cell.angle_gamma   90.00
#
_symmetry.space_group_name_H-M   'P 1'
#
loop_
_entity.id
_entity.type
_entity.pdbx_description
1 polymer ?
#
loop_
_entity_poly.entity_id
_entity_poly.type
_entity_poly.pdbx_seq_one_letter_code
_entity_poly.pdbx_strand_id
1 'polypeptide(L)'
;MIALFCLAAMLVVSLATLNPIQIWSAFERDVRDQKIEKTEAKALFPQIYGQLKELCQPDDFKESRRWVFPVQGYTLRDVGKGGFKPHIRYGLSPIKGYNFYDGNRHGGHPAYDIFIRDKNMDCLDDRTHKAVNVLAPVDLLVLSTYEEWRKGSLIRGGNYVWALDPIHDRIFYFAHLLKVEAQAGSVYRAGDVIGTVGRTGASAASTRSPTHLHFMVLRVEKIDLIPLNYWIYLK
;
A
#
# COMPACT_ATOMS: atom_id res chain seq x y z
N MET A 1 14.35 -8.93 -39.57
CA MET A 1 14.77 -9.62 -38.33
C MET A 1 15.79 -8.87 -37.46
N ILE A 2 16.41 -7.80 -37.90
CA ILE A 2 17.45 -7.04 -37.15
C ILE A 2 16.87 -5.96 -36.25
N ALA A 3 15.65 -5.46 -36.52
CA ALA A 3 15.04 -4.38 -35.73
C ALA A 3 14.44 -4.83 -34.36
N LEU A 4 14.07 -6.11 -34.19
CA LEU A 4 13.51 -6.61 -32.95
C LEU A 4 14.55 -6.83 -31.84
N PHE A 5 15.80 -7.11 -32.23
CA PHE A 5 16.90 -7.31 -31.26
C PHE A 5 17.40 -6.01 -30.62
N CYS A 6 17.30 -4.88 -31.33
CA CYS A 6 17.74 -3.58 -30.80
C CYS A 6 16.77 -3.01 -29.74
N LEU A 7 15.45 -3.29 -29.84
CA LEU A 7 14.48 -2.80 -28.84
C LEU A 7 14.62 -3.54 -27.50
N ALA A 8 14.85 -4.86 -27.54
CA ALA A 8 15.08 -5.65 -26.33
C ALA A 8 16.39 -5.28 -25.63
N ALA A 9 17.44 -4.97 -26.38
CA ALA A 9 18.72 -4.55 -25.82
C ALA A 9 18.67 -3.15 -25.19
N MET A 10 17.90 -2.21 -25.75
CA MET A 10 17.70 -0.88 -25.14
C MET A 10 16.88 -0.95 -23.83
N LEU A 11 15.90 -1.84 -23.73
CA LEU A 11 15.12 -2.02 -22.52
C LEU A 11 15.97 -2.63 -21.38
N VAL A 12 16.84 -3.58 -21.71
CA VAL A 12 17.74 -4.22 -20.74
C VAL A 12 18.82 -3.25 -20.24
N VAL A 13 19.34 -2.38 -21.07
CA VAL A 13 20.33 -1.37 -20.65
C VAL A 13 19.69 -0.30 -19.76
N SER A 14 18.41 0.04 -19.98
CA SER A 14 17.68 1.01 -19.14
C SER A 14 17.39 0.46 -17.72
N LEU A 15 17.16 -0.85 -17.57
CA LEU A 15 16.92 -1.49 -16.26
C LEU A 15 18.21 -1.65 -15.44
N ALA A 16 19.36 -1.77 -16.06
CA ALA A 16 20.66 -1.92 -15.39
C ALA A 16 21.13 -0.68 -14.63
N THR A 17 20.47 0.48 -14.80
CA THR A 17 20.80 1.75 -14.11
C THR A 17 19.83 2.11 -12.99
N LEU A 18 18.70 1.42 -12.88
CA LEU A 18 17.68 1.70 -11.84
C LEU A 18 18.03 0.98 -10.55
N ASN A 19 17.85 1.68 -9.42
CA ASN A 19 17.93 1.02 -8.12
C ASN A 19 16.66 0.17 -7.85
N PRO A 20 16.70 -0.81 -6.92
CA PRO A 20 15.56 -1.71 -6.65
C PRO A 20 14.24 -0.98 -6.31
N ILE A 21 14.31 0.18 -5.66
CA ILE A 21 13.14 1.01 -5.33
C ILE A 21 12.49 1.58 -6.60
N GLN A 22 13.30 2.04 -7.54
CA GLN A 22 12.80 2.53 -8.83
C GLN A 22 12.21 1.41 -9.68
N ILE A 23 12.84 0.22 -9.66
CA ILE A 23 12.32 -0.97 -10.33
C ILE A 23 10.97 -1.37 -9.76
N TRP A 24 10.84 -1.44 -8.44
CA TRP A 24 9.54 -1.71 -7.80
C TRP A 24 8.50 -0.65 -8.15
N SER A 25 8.86 0.64 -8.07
CA SER A 25 7.93 1.74 -8.37
C SER A 25 7.42 1.72 -9.80
N ALA A 26 8.26 1.32 -10.75
CA ALA A 26 7.85 1.13 -12.14
C ALA A 26 6.95 -0.10 -12.28
N PHE A 27 7.36 -1.23 -11.70
CA PHE A 27 6.64 -2.50 -11.74
C PHE A 27 5.22 -2.38 -11.16
N GLU A 28 5.05 -1.82 -9.94
CA GLU A 28 3.74 -1.69 -9.33
C GLU A 28 2.81 -0.78 -10.12
N ARG A 29 3.36 0.29 -10.75
CA ARG A 29 2.59 1.17 -11.64
C ARG A 29 2.18 0.47 -12.93
N ASP A 30 3.05 -0.33 -13.52
CA ASP A 30 2.74 -1.09 -14.73
C ASP A 30 1.69 -2.16 -14.45
N VAL A 31 1.76 -2.83 -13.29
CA VAL A 31 0.71 -3.74 -12.81
C VAL A 31 -0.59 -2.96 -12.56
N ARG A 32 -0.54 -1.84 -11.82
CA ARG A 32 -1.70 -0.99 -11.51
C ARG A 32 -2.43 -0.56 -12.78
N ASP A 33 -1.67 -0.08 -13.77
CA ASP A 33 -2.19 0.52 -14.99
C ASP A 33 -2.36 -0.52 -16.13
N GLN A 34 -2.07 -1.79 -15.83
CA GLN A 34 -2.19 -2.93 -16.76
C GLN A 34 -1.37 -2.79 -18.04
N LYS A 35 -0.17 -2.27 -17.90
CA LYS A 35 0.83 -2.15 -18.95
C LYS A 35 1.70 -3.40 -19.09
N ILE A 36 1.64 -4.30 -18.11
CA ILE A 36 2.33 -5.58 -18.11
C ILE A 36 1.31 -6.71 -17.97
N GLU A 37 1.52 -7.80 -18.70
CA GLU A 37 0.67 -8.98 -18.61
C GLU A 37 0.85 -9.70 -17.28
N LYS A 38 -0.25 -10.23 -16.73
CA LYS A 38 -0.29 -10.88 -15.41
C LYS A 38 0.75 -12.00 -15.25
N THR A 39 0.93 -12.82 -16.28
CA THR A 39 1.90 -13.92 -16.28
C THR A 39 3.33 -13.42 -16.24
N GLU A 40 3.62 -12.37 -16.98
CA GLU A 40 4.92 -11.73 -17.02
C GLU A 40 5.22 -11.04 -15.68
N ALA A 41 4.27 -10.28 -15.13
CA ALA A 41 4.42 -9.65 -13.83
C ALA A 41 4.71 -10.67 -12.71
N LYS A 42 4.02 -11.82 -12.70
CA LYS A 42 4.30 -12.91 -11.77
C LYS A 42 5.69 -13.50 -11.94
N ALA A 43 6.18 -13.60 -13.16
CA ALA A 43 7.51 -14.14 -13.42
C ALA A 43 8.63 -13.17 -12.99
N LEU A 44 8.41 -11.86 -13.09
CA LEU A 44 9.38 -10.83 -12.71
C LEU A 44 9.43 -10.59 -11.19
N PHE A 45 8.31 -10.77 -10.49
CA PHE A 45 8.19 -10.42 -9.07
C PHE A 45 9.27 -11.03 -8.16
N PRO A 46 9.64 -12.33 -8.25
CA PRO A 46 10.65 -12.92 -7.38
C PRO A 46 12.02 -12.23 -7.47
N GLN A 47 12.43 -11.85 -8.68
CA GLN A 47 13.68 -11.15 -8.89
C GLN A 47 13.63 -9.74 -8.27
N ILE A 48 12.54 -9.00 -8.52
CA ILE A 48 12.34 -7.66 -7.95
C ILE A 48 12.32 -7.72 -6.42
N TYR A 49 11.58 -8.69 -5.87
CA TYR A 49 11.49 -8.88 -4.43
C TYR A 49 12.84 -9.25 -3.80
N GLY A 50 13.61 -10.12 -4.43
CA GLY A 50 14.97 -10.47 -4.01
C GLY A 50 15.87 -9.24 -3.90
N GLN A 51 15.87 -8.39 -4.93
CA GLN A 51 16.64 -7.14 -4.92
C GLN A 51 16.18 -6.17 -3.82
N LEU A 52 14.87 -6.09 -3.52
CA LEU A 52 14.37 -5.29 -2.40
C LEU A 52 14.86 -5.82 -1.04
N LYS A 53 14.88 -7.14 -0.88
CA LYS A 53 15.39 -7.77 0.36
C LYS A 53 16.88 -7.50 0.57
N GLU A 54 17.68 -7.45 -0.50
CA GLU A 54 19.10 -7.13 -0.44
C GLU A 54 19.39 -5.69 0.04
N LEU A 55 18.44 -4.76 -0.16
CA LEU A 55 18.55 -3.41 0.40
C LEU A 55 18.34 -3.36 1.92
N CYS A 56 17.67 -4.38 2.49
CA CYS A 56 17.27 -4.38 3.89
C CYS A 56 18.40 -4.96 4.74
N GLN A 57 19.12 -4.13 5.49
CA GLN A 57 20.09 -4.63 6.48
C GLN A 57 19.32 -5.13 7.72
N PRO A 58 19.66 -6.30 8.29
CA PRO A 58 18.94 -6.86 9.43
C PRO A 58 18.83 -5.91 10.62
N ASP A 59 19.86 -5.11 10.88
CA ASP A 59 19.91 -4.18 12.01
C ASP A 59 19.03 -2.93 11.81
N ASP A 60 18.57 -2.70 10.58
CA ASP A 60 17.70 -1.56 10.25
C ASP A 60 16.23 -1.81 10.64
N PHE A 61 15.87 -3.01 11.03
CA PHE A 61 14.48 -3.34 11.32
C PHE A 61 14.36 -4.12 12.63
N LYS A 62 13.43 -3.68 13.48
CA LYS A 62 13.16 -4.34 14.76
C LYS A 62 11.92 -5.21 14.66
N GLU A 63 12.03 -6.43 15.15
CA GLU A 63 10.86 -7.28 15.29
C GLU A 63 9.86 -6.64 16.25
N SER A 64 8.60 -6.52 15.82
CA SER A 64 7.51 -6.04 16.64
C SER A 64 6.40 -7.07 16.70
N ARG A 65 6.12 -7.58 17.91
CA ARG A 65 4.99 -8.49 18.17
C ARG A 65 3.65 -7.78 18.18
N ARG A 66 3.67 -6.47 18.40
CA ARG A 66 2.47 -5.64 18.50
C ARG A 66 2.60 -4.44 17.58
N TRP A 67 1.61 -4.24 16.73
CA TRP A 67 1.61 -3.14 15.79
C TRP A 67 1.12 -1.84 16.44
N VAL A 68 1.70 -0.74 16.04
CA VAL A 68 1.13 0.58 16.26
C VAL A 68 -0.15 0.68 15.43
N PHE A 69 -1.24 1.17 16.04
CA PHE A 69 -2.47 1.39 15.29
C PHE A 69 -2.25 2.44 14.20
N PRO A 70 -2.57 2.15 12.93
CA PRO A 70 -2.10 2.97 11.81
C PRO A 70 -2.79 4.32 11.66
N VAL A 71 -3.77 4.66 12.50
CA VAL A 71 -4.46 5.95 12.50
C VAL A 71 -4.29 6.59 13.87
N GLN A 72 -3.57 7.71 13.92
CA GLN A 72 -3.22 8.40 15.17
C GLN A 72 -4.45 8.85 15.95
N GLY A 73 -4.45 8.60 17.26
CA GLY A 73 -5.55 8.97 18.16
C GLY A 73 -6.81 8.08 18.05
N TYR A 74 -6.70 6.99 17.29
CA TYR A 74 -7.73 5.96 17.16
C TYR A 74 -7.19 4.62 17.64
N THR A 75 -8.09 3.74 18.06
CA THR A 75 -7.79 2.39 18.53
C THR A 75 -8.90 1.43 18.12
N LEU A 76 -8.69 0.14 18.30
CA LEU A 76 -9.76 -0.86 18.13
C LEU A 76 -10.96 -0.60 19.04
N ARG A 77 -10.77 0.06 20.19
CA ARG A 77 -11.89 0.43 21.11
C ARG A 77 -12.79 1.51 20.53
N ASP A 78 -12.27 2.34 19.63
CA ASP A 78 -13.00 3.40 18.94
C ASP A 78 -13.79 2.89 17.74
N VAL A 79 -13.47 1.70 17.26
CA VAL A 79 -14.05 1.04 16.10
C VAL A 79 -15.58 0.97 16.12
N GLY A 80 -16.18 0.60 17.25
CA GLY A 80 -17.63 0.54 17.44
C GLY A 80 -18.32 1.90 17.45
N LYS A 81 -17.54 3.00 17.47
CA LYS A 81 -18.03 4.39 17.47
C LYS A 81 -17.78 5.11 16.16
N GLY A 82 -17.64 4.38 15.06
CA GLY A 82 -17.56 4.93 13.73
C GLY A 82 -16.15 5.11 13.17
N GLY A 83 -15.13 4.55 13.82
CA GLY A 83 -13.74 4.70 13.38
C GLY A 83 -13.21 3.58 12.50
N PHE A 84 -13.75 2.36 12.60
CA PHE A 84 -13.22 1.20 11.88
C PHE A 84 -14.35 0.23 11.50
N LYS A 85 -14.38 -0.18 10.27
CA LYS A 85 -15.32 -1.21 9.81
C LYS A 85 -14.54 -2.33 9.13
N PRO A 86 -14.48 -3.53 9.72
CA PRO A 86 -14.01 -4.70 9.02
C PRO A 86 -15.06 -5.10 7.98
N HIS A 87 -14.97 -4.55 6.77
CA HIS A 87 -15.93 -4.86 5.71
C HIS A 87 -15.75 -6.27 5.17
N ILE A 88 -14.58 -6.85 5.40
CA ILE A 88 -14.26 -8.14 4.84
C ILE A 88 -13.64 -8.99 5.92
N ARG A 89 -14.25 -10.13 6.12
CA ARG A 89 -13.58 -11.23 6.80
C ARG A 89 -12.57 -11.77 5.82
N TYR A 90 -11.31 -11.52 6.07
CA TYR A 90 -10.28 -12.26 5.43
C TYR A 90 -10.48 -13.72 5.77
N GLY A 91 -10.95 -14.49 4.83
CA GLY A 91 -10.89 -15.94 4.93
C GLY A 91 -9.43 -16.39 4.99
N LEU A 92 -9.22 -17.66 5.22
CA LEU A 92 -7.88 -18.25 5.29
C LEU A 92 -7.09 -18.13 3.99
N SER A 93 -7.58 -17.47 2.93
CA SER A 93 -6.88 -17.21 1.66
C SER A 93 -7.75 -17.49 0.45
N PRO A 94 -7.39 -17.03 -0.72
CA PRO A 94 -7.28 -15.62 -1.08
C PRO A 94 -8.66 -14.97 -1.02
N ILE A 95 -8.73 -13.68 -0.77
CA ILE A 95 -10.02 -12.97 -0.85
C ILE A 95 -10.53 -13.11 -2.26
N LYS A 96 -11.75 -13.65 -2.39
CA LYS A 96 -12.39 -13.89 -3.68
C LYS A 96 -12.38 -12.62 -4.54
N GLY A 97 -11.80 -12.74 -5.73
CA GLY A 97 -11.75 -11.67 -6.70
C GLY A 97 -10.57 -10.69 -6.52
N TYR A 98 -9.71 -10.83 -5.48
CA TYR A 98 -8.49 -10.07 -5.38
C TYR A 98 -7.29 -10.84 -5.93
N ASN A 99 -6.53 -10.17 -6.75
CA ASN A 99 -5.18 -10.56 -7.13
C ASN A 99 -4.38 -9.28 -7.39
N PHE A 100 -3.20 -9.16 -6.79
CA PHE A 100 -2.34 -7.99 -6.95
C PHE A 100 -2.08 -7.68 -8.43
N TYR A 101 -1.82 -8.70 -9.22
CA TYR A 101 -1.47 -8.58 -10.64
C TYR A 101 -2.66 -8.22 -11.55
N ASP A 102 -3.87 -8.12 -11.02
CA ASP A 102 -5.02 -7.57 -11.75
C ASP A 102 -5.07 -6.03 -11.66
N GLY A 103 -4.15 -5.42 -10.91
CA GLY A 103 -4.03 -3.96 -10.79
C GLY A 103 -5.36 -3.30 -10.44
N ASN A 104 -5.69 -2.19 -11.11
CA ASN A 104 -6.95 -1.48 -10.91
C ASN A 104 -8.22 -2.29 -11.25
N ARG A 105 -8.10 -3.45 -11.94
CA ARG A 105 -9.24 -4.30 -12.28
C ARG A 105 -9.54 -5.37 -11.23
N HIS A 106 -8.70 -5.53 -10.19
CA HIS A 106 -8.94 -6.55 -9.17
C HIS A 106 -10.35 -6.43 -8.60
N GLY A 107 -11.00 -7.58 -8.38
CA GLY A 107 -12.20 -7.66 -7.55
C GLY A 107 -11.86 -7.71 -6.07
N GLY A 108 -12.88 -7.87 -5.23
CA GLY A 108 -12.72 -7.96 -3.78
C GLY A 108 -12.22 -6.66 -3.13
N HIS A 109 -12.09 -6.71 -1.81
CA HIS A 109 -11.61 -5.58 -0.99
C HIS A 109 -10.68 -6.13 0.09
N PRO A 110 -9.37 -6.27 -0.17
CA PRO A 110 -8.41 -6.97 0.68
C PRO A 110 -7.84 -6.07 1.79
N ALA A 111 -8.65 -5.19 2.35
CA ALA A 111 -8.24 -4.20 3.33
C ALA A 111 -9.27 -4.04 4.44
N TYR A 112 -8.85 -3.46 5.54
CA TYR A 112 -9.76 -2.80 6.47
C TYR A 112 -9.78 -1.31 6.15
N ASP A 113 -11.00 -0.75 6.06
CA ASP A 113 -11.19 0.68 5.96
C ASP A 113 -11.33 1.26 7.36
N ILE A 114 -10.38 2.11 7.76
CA ILE A 114 -10.33 2.73 9.08
C ILE A 114 -10.85 4.15 8.94
N PHE A 115 -12.09 4.37 9.41
CA PHE A 115 -12.77 5.64 9.28
C PHE A 115 -12.38 6.60 10.39
N ILE A 116 -12.20 7.88 10.07
CA ILE A 116 -12.09 8.95 11.05
C ILE A 116 -13.45 9.62 11.28
N ARG A 117 -13.56 10.41 12.35
CA ARG A 117 -14.74 11.22 12.64
C ARG A 117 -14.68 12.50 11.82
N ASP A 118 -15.28 12.48 10.67
CA ASP A 118 -15.30 13.59 9.70
C ASP A 118 -16.67 13.58 8.99
N LYS A 119 -17.65 14.24 9.59
CA LYS A 119 -19.03 14.29 9.09
C LYS A 119 -19.20 15.20 7.89
N ASN A 120 -18.45 16.31 7.87
CA ASN A 120 -18.50 17.30 6.79
C ASN A 120 -17.59 16.93 5.61
N MET A 121 -16.77 15.86 5.76
CA MET A 121 -15.91 15.31 4.71
C MET A 121 -14.82 16.28 4.24
N ASP A 122 -14.27 17.07 5.16
CA ASP A 122 -13.17 18.01 4.90
C ASP A 122 -11.77 17.42 5.17
N CYS A 123 -11.71 16.13 5.54
CA CYS A 123 -10.51 15.39 5.92
C CYS A 123 -9.88 15.83 7.26
N LEU A 124 -10.65 16.50 8.11
CA LEU A 124 -10.26 16.87 9.46
C LEU A 124 -11.09 16.06 10.49
N ASP A 125 -10.47 15.67 11.60
CA ASP A 125 -11.22 15.04 12.71
C ASP A 125 -12.14 16.05 13.38
N ASP A 126 -13.45 15.75 13.45
CA ASP A 126 -14.49 16.65 14.02
C ASP A 126 -14.21 17.12 15.46
N ARG A 127 -13.37 16.41 16.24
CA ARG A 127 -13.06 16.75 17.63
C ARG A 127 -11.85 17.66 17.74
N THR A 128 -10.86 17.47 16.87
CA THR A 128 -9.58 18.16 16.96
C THR A 128 -9.43 19.26 15.93
N HIS A 129 -10.28 19.24 14.88
CA HIS A 129 -10.20 20.12 13.71
C HIS A 129 -8.84 20.08 13.02
N LYS A 130 -8.18 18.91 13.04
CA LYS A 130 -6.86 18.66 12.45
C LYS A 130 -6.90 17.44 11.57
N ALA A 131 -6.02 17.42 10.55
CA ALA A 131 -5.77 16.22 9.78
C ALA A 131 -5.24 15.10 10.70
N VAL A 132 -5.62 13.85 10.42
CA VAL A 132 -5.26 12.69 11.22
C VAL A 132 -4.08 11.99 10.56
N ASN A 133 -3.00 11.82 11.32
CA ASN A 133 -1.80 11.15 10.81
C ASN A 133 -2.02 9.65 10.60
N VAL A 134 -1.41 9.16 9.53
CA VAL A 134 -1.22 7.73 9.24
C VAL A 134 0.17 7.34 9.72
N LEU A 135 0.25 6.31 10.53
CA LEU A 135 1.48 5.85 11.19
C LEU A 135 1.96 4.53 10.61
N ALA A 136 3.28 4.35 10.56
CA ALA A 136 3.89 3.05 10.29
C ALA A 136 3.55 2.06 11.43
N PRO A 137 2.91 0.90 11.15
CA PRO A 137 2.55 -0.05 12.21
C PRO A 137 3.73 -0.80 12.80
N VAL A 138 4.76 -1.01 12.01
CA VAL A 138 6.04 -1.67 12.32
C VAL A 138 7.15 -0.90 11.60
N ASP A 139 8.40 -1.31 11.77
CA ASP A 139 9.50 -0.76 10.97
C ASP A 139 9.31 -1.17 9.50
N LEU A 140 9.38 -0.22 8.58
CA LEU A 140 9.07 -0.39 7.16
C LEU A 140 10.10 0.29 6.26
N LEU A 141 10.46 -0.38 5.17
CA LEU A 141 11.10 0.26 4.01
C LEU A 141 10.00 0.74 3.04
N VAL A 142 9.93 2.04 2.76
CA VAL A 142 8.98 2.57 1.78
C VAL A 142 9.45 2.22 0.37
N LEU A 143 8.60 1.51 -0.36
CA LEU A 143 8.89 0.98 -1.70
C LEU A 143 8.49 1.94 -2.82
N SER A 144 7.30 2.53 -2.70
CA SER A 144 6.80 3.53 -3.65
C SER A 144 5.76 4.44 -3.00
N THR A 145 5.64 5.64 -3.56
CA THR A 145 4.64 6.63 -3.19
C THR A 145 3.96 7.18 -4.45
N TYR A 146 2.70 7.59 -4.29
CA TYR A 146 1.96 8.29 -5.32
C TYR A 146 1.11 9.41 -4.70
N GLU A 147 1.31 10.64 -5.17
CA GLU A 147 0.61 11.84 -4.65
C GLU A 147 0.03 12.73 -5.78
N GLU A 148 -0.07 12.19 -6.97
CA GLU A 148 -0.51 12.95 -8.15
C GLU A 148 -1.99 12.77 -8.47
N TRP A 149 -2.76 12.11 -7.58
CA TRP A 149 -4.17 11.87 -7.82
C TRP A 149 -4.95 13.18 -7.98
N ARG A 150 -5.84 13.21 -8.96
CA ARG A 150 -6.76 14.33 -9.20
C ARG A 150 -8.17 13.80 -9.36
N LYS A 151 -9.16 14.61 -8.97
CA LYS A 151 -10.58 14.25 -9.14
C LYS A 151 -10.86 13.90 -10.61
N GLY A 152 -11.49 12.76 -10.83
CA GLY A 152 -11.73 12.20 -12.17
C GLY A 152 -10.69 11.16 -12.61
N SER A 153 -9.58 11.01 -11.89
CA SER A 153 -8.63 9.92 -12.12
C SER A 153 -9.27 8.56 -11.81
N LEU A 154 -8.96 7.55 -12.64
CA LEU A 154 -9.43 6.17 -12.46
C LEU A 154 -8.62 5.39 -11.43
N ILE A 155 -7.54 5.95 -10.87
CA ILE A 155 -6.72 5.30 -9.86
C ILE A 155 -7.55 5.10 -8.59
N ARG A 156 -7.83 3.84 -8.27
CA ARG A 156 -8.73 3.46 -7.16
C ARG A 156 -8.18 3.85 -5.81
N GLY A 157 -6.89 3.63 -5.57
CA GLY A 157 -6.24 3.94 -4.30
C GLY A 157 -6.02 5.43 -4.02
N GLY A 158 -6.15 6.29 -5.04
CA GLY A 158 -5.84 7.72 -4.88
C GLY A 158 -4.36 7.95 -4.63
N ASN A 159 -4.03 8.80 -3.66
CA ASN A 159 -2.68 8.93 -3.12
C ASN A 159 -2.38 7.75 -2.19
N TYR A 160 -1.20 7.18 -2.32
CA TYR A 160 -0.88 5.95 -1.59
C TYR A 160 0.62 5.78 -1.29
N VAL A 161 0.89 4.85 -0.38
CA VAL A 161 2.24 4.37 -0.03
C VAL A 161 2.24 2.84 -0.07
N TRP A 162 3.25 2.26 -0.72
CA TRP A 162 3.64 0.86 -0.58
C TRP A 162 4.88 0.77 0.28
N ALA A 163 4.92 -0.17 1.22
CA ALA A 163 6.06 -0.36 2.12
C ALA A 163 6.29 -1.84 2.44
N LEU A 164 7.53 -2.21 2.74
CA LEU A 164 7.97 -3.58 3.04
C LEU A 164 8.34 -3.71 4.52
N ASP A 165 7.76 -4.70 5.20
CA ASP A 165 8.30 -5.32 6.41
C ASP A 165 9.20 -6.49 5.99
N PRO A 166 10.53 -6.33 6.00
CA PRO A 166 11.44 -7.36 5.52
C PRO A 166 11.62 -8.52 6.51
N ILE A 167 11.23 -8.35 7.77
CA ILE A 167 11.35 -9.40 8.80
C ILE A 167 10.34 -10.50 8.56
N HIS A 168 9.11 -10.12 8.18
CA HIS A 168 8.00 -11.07 8.07
C HIS A 168 7.50 -11.27 6.64
N ASP A 169 8.24 -10.78 5.63
CA ASP A 169 7.86 -10.86 4.22
C ASP A 169 6.43 -10.33 3.96
N ARG A 170 6.18 -9.08 4.41
CA ARG A 170 4.89 -8.42 4.30
C ARG A 170 5.02 -7.12 3.53
N ILE A 171 4.08 -6.90 2.63
CA ILE A 171 3.95 -5.64 1.90
C ILE A 171 2.69 -4.93 2.37
N PHE A 172 2.86 -3.70 2.83
CA PHE A 172 1.83 -2.82 3.35
C PHE A 172 1.38 -1.84 2.28
N TYR A 173 0.09 -1.55 2.24
CA TYR A 173 -0.50 -0.56 1.37
C TYR A 173 -1.42 0.37 2.14
N PHE A 174 -1.12 1.65 2.06
CA PHE A 174 -1.85 2.74 2.70
C PHE A 174 -2.41 3.62 1.60
N ALA A 175 -3.72 3.71 1.48
CA ALA A 175 -4.36 4.41 0.38
C ALA A 175 -5.42 5.41 0.84
N HIS A 176 -5.92 6.21 -0.11
CA HIS A 176 -6.84 7.33 0.07
C HIS A 176 -6.24 8.50 0.86
N LEU A 177 -4.91 8.62 0.88
CA LEU A 177 -4.22 9.65 1.66
C LEU A 177 -4.56 11.05 1.16
N LEU A 178 -4.74 12.00 2.09
CA LEU A 178 -4.83 13.43 1.79
C LEU A 178 -3.46 13.94 1.36
N LYS A 179 -2.44 13.62 2.15
CA LYS A 179 -1.04 13.97 1.93
C LYS A 179 -0.15 12.74 2.16
N VAL A 180 0.88 12.58 1.33
CA VAL A 180 1.95 11.61 1.50
C VAL A 180 3.15 12.31 2.12
N GLU A 181 3.62 11.85 3.29
CA GLU A 181 4.84 12.36 3.96
C GLU A 181 6.02 11.42 3.74
N ALA A 182 5.73 10.17 3.39
CA ALA A 182 6.75 9.14 3.21
C ALA A 182 7.54 9.34 1.92
N GLN A 183 8.82 8.98 1.97
CA GLN A 183 9.73 9.02 0.82
C GLN A 183 10.15 7.59 0.44
N ALA A 184 10.04 7.26 -0.85
CA ALA A 184 10.47 5.97 -1.37
C ALA A 184 11.97 5.75 -1.14
N GLY A 185 12.34 4.56 -0.69
CA GLY A 185 13.72 4.20 -0.33
C GLY A 185 14.10 4.53 1.11
N SER A 186 13.25 5.19 1.89
CA SER A 186 13.52 5.51 3.30
C SER A 186 12.91 4.49 4.24
N VAL A 187 13.59 4.25 5.37
CA VAL A 187 13.11 3.41 6.48
C VAL A 187 12.32 4.27 7.45
N TYR A 188 11.13 3.81 7.81
CA TYR A 188 10.26 4.40 8.82
C TYR A 188 10.13 3.45 10.01
N ARG A 189 10.25 3.97 11.22
CA ARG A 189 10.08 3.20 12.46
C ARG A 189 8.61 3.08 12.82
N ALA A 190 8.28 2.07 13.60
CA ALA A 190 6.94 1.93 14.16
C ALA A 190 6.52 3.23 14.88
N GLY A 191 5.40 3.81 14.45
CA GLY A 191 4.87 5.08 14.96
C GLY A 191 5.27 6.33 14.17
N ASP A 192 6.19 6.24 13.22
CA ASP A 192 6.54 7.37 12.35
C ASP A 192 5.37 7.74 11.43
N VAL A 193 5.23 9.03 11.14
CA VAL A 193 4.20 9.54 10.26
C VAL A 193 4.58 9.27 8.80
N ILE A 194 3.70 8.63 8.06
CA ILE A 194 3.86 8.32 6.63
C ILE A 194 2.91 9.10 5.73
N GLY A 195 1.91 9.77 6.31
CA GLY A 195 0.95 10.59 5.59
C GLY A 195 -0.22 10.99 6.47
N THR A 196 -1.29 11.50 5.86
CA THR A 196 -2.54 11.85 6.54
C THR A 196 -3.74 11.18 5.88
N VAL A 197 -4.74 10.81 6.70
CA VAL A 197 -5.99 10.20 6.22
C VAL A 197 -6.73 11.15 5.32
N GLY A 198 -7.27 10.64 4.21
CA GLY A 198 -7.98 11.47 3.25
C GLY A 198 -9.14 10.77 2.56
N ARG A 199 -9.39 11.23 1.33
CA ARG A 199 -10.52 10.81 0.49
C ARG A 199 -10.13 10.74 -0.98
N THR A 200 -8.84 10.67 -1.30
CA THR A 200 -8.37 10.53 -2.68
C THR A 200 -8.69 9.14 -3.21
N GLY A 201 -8.86 9.00 -4.53
CA GLY A 201 -9.21 7.74 -5.17
C GLY A 201 -10.58 7.75 -5.83
N ALA A 202 -10.75 6.95 -6.88
CA ALA A 202 -11.93 6.99 -7.72
C ALA A 202 -13.26 6.79 -6.95
N SER A 203 -13.27 5.87 -5.98
CA SER A 203 -14.46 5.59 -5.16
C SER A 203 -14.48 6.38 -3.85
N ALA A 204 -13.32 6.57 -3.21
CA ALA A 204 -13.22 7.25 -1.93
C ALA A 204 -13.56 8.74 -2.00
N ALA A 205 -13.34 9.38 -3.14
CA ALA A 205 -13.70 10.77 -3.37
C ALA A 205 -15.22 11.02 -3.52
N SER A 206 -16.03 9.96 -3.59
CA SER A 206 -17.48 10.08 -3.71
C SER A 206 -18.13 10.57 -2.41
N THR A 207 -19.27 11.25 -2.51
CA THR A 207 -20.06 11.72 -1.35
C THR A 207 -20.62 10.57 -0.50
N ARG A 208 -20.61 9.34 -1.01
CA ARG A 208 -21.07 8.14 -0.28
C ARG A 208 -19.99 7.50 0.58
N SER A 209 -18.73 7.87 0.38
CA SER A 209 -17.60 7.28 1.09
C SER A 209 -17.14 8.21 2.21
N PRO A 210 -17.27 7.83 3.50
CA PRO A 210 -16.68 8.59 4.58
C PRO A 210 -15.16 8.65 4.47
N THR A 211 -14.54 9.63 5.12
CA THR A 211 -13.08 9.77 5.19
C THR A 211 -12.45 8.59 5.92
N HIS A 212 -11.49 7.92 5.27
CA HIS A 212 -10.89 6.71 5.81
C HIS A 212 -9.50 6.43 5.25
N LEU A 213 -8.73 5.67 6.02
CA LEU A 213 -7.55 4.98 5.55
C LEU A 213 -7.97 3.61 5.01
N HIS A 214 -7.69 3.32 3.73
CA HIS A 214 -7.71 1.96 3.19
C HIS A 214 -6.37 1.31 3.51
N PHE A 215 -6.38 0.36 4.45
CA PHE A 215 -5.17 -0.28 4.96
C PHE A 215 -5.17 -1.77 4.61
N MET A 216 -4.21 -2.17 3.76
CA MET A 216 -4.05 -3.53 3.29
C MET A 216 -2.66 -4.06 3.64
N VAL A 217 -2.58 -5.33 3.95
CA VAL A 217 -1.31 -6.05 4.13
C VAL A 217 -1.34 -7.31 3.31
N LEU A 218 -0.28 -7.53 2.54
CA LEU A 218 -0.06 -8.70 1.72
C LEU A 218 1.12 -9.49 2.28
N ARG A 219 0.97 -10.81 2.38
CA ARG A 219 2.08 -11.71 2.66
C ARG A 219 2.69 -12.17 1.34
N VAL A 220 4.00 -12.14 1.26
CA VAL A 220 4.74 -12.65 0.10
C VAL A 220 4.84 -14.17 0.20
N GLU A 221 4.34 -14.88 -0.80
CA GLU A 221 4.44 -16.34 -0.92
C GLU A 221 4.95 -16.69 -2.33
N LYS A 222 6.25 -16.89 -2.45
CA LYS A 222 6.93 -17.19 -3.74
C LYS A 222 6.64 -16.09 -4.78
N ILE A 223 5.69 -16.35 -5.67
CA ILE A 223 5.27 -15.43 -6.75
C ILE A 223 3.96 -14.73 -6.44
N ASP A 224 3.31 -15.05 -5.34
CA ASP A 224 1.98 -14.53 -5.00
C ASP A 224 2.04 -13.55 -3.83
N LEU A 225 1.19 -12.53 -3.91
CA LEU A 225 0.94 -11.56 -2.86
C LEU A 225 -0.45 -11.83 -2.27
N ILE A 226 -0.48 -12.47 -1.10
CA ILE A 226 -1.70 -12.99 -0.48
C ILE A 226 -2.20 -12.02 0.60
N PRO A 227 -3.45 -11.54 0.56
CA PRO A 227 -4.01 -10.71 1.63
C PRO A 227 -3.89 -11.37 2.99
N LEU A 228 -3.33 -10.64 3.95
CA LEU A 228 -3.15 -11.09 5.34
C LEU A 228 -4.26 -10.52 6.22
N ASN A 229 -4.89 -11.37 7.02
CA ASN A 229 -5.74 -10.90 8.12
C ASN A 229 -4.85 -10.44 9.29
N TYR A 230 -4.64 -9.14 9.38
CA TYR A 230 -3.77 -8.53 10.39
C TYR A 230 -4.54 -8.03 11.63
N TRP A 231 -5.83 -8.33 11.76
CA TRP A 231 -6.64 -7.91 12.90
C TRP A 231 -6.03 -8.24 14.26
N ILE A 232 -5.41 -9.41 14.36
CA ILE A 232 -4.81 -9.89 15.62
C ILE A 232 -3.61 -9.05 16.07
N TYR A 233 -2.90 -8.40 15.14
CA TYR A 233 -1.74 -7.57 15.45
C TYR A 233 -2.11 -6.16 15.92
N LEU A 234 -3.37 -5.73 15.70
CA LEU A 234 -3.89 -4.43 16.10
C LEU A 234 -4.51 -4.43 17.49
N LYS A 235 -4.60 -5.60 18.17
CA LYS A 235 -5.20 -5.78 19.50
C LYS A 235 -4.28 -5.34 20.63
#